data_468b702f8cf341b8080a391e6362d20f
#
_entry.id   468b702f8cf341b8080a391e6362d20f
#
_cell.length_a   1.000
_cell.length_b   1.000
_cell.length_c   1.000
_cell.angle_alpha   90.00
_cell.angle_beta   90.00
_cell.angle_gamma   90.00
#
_symmetry.space_group_name_H-M   'P 1'
#
loop_
_entity.id
_entity.type
_entity.pdbx_description
1 polymer ?
#
loop_
_entity_poly.entity_id
_entity_poly.type
_entity_poly.pdbx_seq_one_letter_code
_entity_poly.pdbx_strand_id
1 'polypeptide(L)'
;MSNSNNAQSRKWGLTINNPLEAGLDHKAIVDLLQRFSPTYYCLSDEIATTGTYHTHVFFYSASPVRFSTIKGRFPTAHIEKAYGSVKENRDYLRKEGRWADSEKAETSVPDTFEEWGELPTERSEKNPEMSHLIDNIQAGMTTAEIVLDNPNLAFKVNEIDELRQVLLTKKYTPKFRQVEVSYLYGASGTGKT
;
A
#
# COMPACT_ATOMS: atom_id res chain seq x y z
N MET A 1 20.03 9.81 -12.60
CA MET A 1 19.60 8.41 -12.83
C MET A 1 20.06 7.61 -11.62
N SER A 2 19.15 7.26 -10.70
CA SER A 2 19.52 6.47 -9.53
C SER A 2 19.87 5.06 -9.96
N ASN A 3 21.04 4.58 -9.53
CA ASN A 3 21.56 3.24 -9.82
C ASN A 3 20.57 2.17 -9.34
N SER A 4 19.67 1.71 -10.21
CA SER A 4 18.70 0.65 -9.93
C SER A 4 19.37 -0.65 -9.43
N ASN A 5 20.61 -0.88 -9.82
CA ASN A 5 21.40 -2.05 -9.44
C ASN A 5 21.69 -2.16 -7.92
N ASN A 6 21.60 -1.07 -7.18
CA ASN A 6 21.84 -1.07 -5.72
C ASN A 6 20.54 -1.03 -4.90
N ALA A 7 19.39 -1.06 -5.54
CA ALA A 7 18.10 -1.07 -4.85
C ALA A 7 17.96 -2.34 -4.02
N GLN A 8 17.46 -2.20 -2.78
CA GLN A 8 17.14 -3.34 -1.92
C GLN A 8 15.74 -3.17 -1.33
N SER A 9 15.06 -4.28 -1.13
CA SER A 9 13.72 -4.35 -0.54
C SER A 9 13.50 -5.70 0.13
N ARG A 10 12.54 -5.74 1.05
CA ARG A 10 12.01 -6.99 1.60
C ARG A 10 10.90 -7.58 0.75
N LYS A 11 10.27 -6.76 -0.11
CA LYS A 11 9.15 -7.14 -0.99
C LYS A 11 9.53 -6.92 -2.43
N TRP A 12 9.35 -7.94 -3.25
CA TRP A 12 9.64 -7.92 -4.67
C TRP A 12 8.54 -8.58 -5.47
N GLY A 13 8.19 -7.95 -6.58
CA GLY A 13 7.37 -8.51 -7.65
C GLY A 13 8.25 -8.86 -8.85
N LEU A 14 7.99 -10.01 -9.45
CA LEU A 14 8.61 -10.44 -10.69
C LEU A 14 7.53 -10.79 -11.72
N THR A 15 7.79 -10.45 -12.98
CA THR A 15 7.00 -10.94 -14.11
C THR A 15 7.96 -11.66 -15.06
N ILE A 16 7.72 -12.93 -15.30
CA ILE A 16 8.55 -13.81 -16.13
C ILE A 16 7.74 -14.14 -17.38
N ASN A 17 8.09 -13.54 -18.51
CA ASN A 17 7.44 -13.83 -19.79
C ASN A 17 7.94 -15.16 -20.34
N ASN A 18 7.01 -15.98 -20.87
CA ASN A 18 7.27 -17.29 -21.46
C ASN A 18 8.23 -18.14 -20.61
N PRO A 19 7.92 -18.36 -19.30
CA PRO A 19 8.88 -18.97 -18.38
C PRO A 19 9.35 -20.35 -18.83
N LEU A 20 8.51 -21.13 -19.47
CA LEU A 20 8.86 -22.47 -19.94
C LEU A 20 9.95 -22.47 -21.04
N GLU A 21 10.00 -21.43 -21.88
CA GLU A 21 11.07 -21.27 -22.88
C GLU A 21 12.44 -21.04 -22.23
N ALA A 22 12.43 -20.47 -21.00
CA ALA A 22 13.63 -20.26 -20.19
C ALA A 22 13.90 -21.43 -19.22
N GLY A 23 13.15 -22.53 -19.29
CA GLY A 23 13.25 -23.67 -18.37
C GLY A 23 12.78 -23.32 -16.93
N LEU A 24 11.93 -22.33 -16.78
CA LEU A 24 11.42 -21.83 -15.51
C LEU A 24 9.96 -22.25 -15.32
N ASP A 25 9.71 -23.52 -15.08
CA ASP A 25 8.43 -23.97 -14.52
C ASP A 25 8.27 -23.49 -13.06
N HIS A 26 7.09 -23.62 -12.48
CA HIS A 26 6.83 -23.20 -11.11
C HIS A 26 7.84 -23.79 -10.11
N LYS A 27 8.20 -25.06 -10.27
CA LYS A 27 9.17 -25.72 -9.40
C LYS A 27 10.55 -25.07 -9.49
N ALA A 28 11.03 -24.83 -10.71
CA ALA A 28 12.32 -24.16 -10.93
C ALA A 28 12.32 -22.72 -10.38
N ILE A 29 11.20 -21.99 -10.54
CA ILE A 29 11.03 -20.67 -9.95
C ILE A 29 11.11 -20.74 -8.42
N VAL A 30 10.40 -21.66 -7.78
CA VAL A 30 10.42 -21.86 -6.33
C VAL A 30 11.81 -22.24 -5.84
N ASP A 31 12.51 -23.15 -6.52
CA ASP A 31 13.89 -23.55 -6.16
C ASP A 31 14.85 -22.35 -6.19
N LEU A 32 14.68 -21.43 -7.13
CA LEU A 32 15.44 -20.19 -7.18
C LEU A 32 15.03 -19.19 -6.08
N LEU A 33 13.74 -19.09 -5.77
CA LEU A 33 13.22 -18.20 -4.71
C LEU A 33 13.73 -18.61 -3.33
N GLN A 34 13.80 -19.90 -3.05
CA GLN A 34 14.28 -20.43 -1.77
C GLN A 34 15.70 -19.95 -1.43
N ARG A 35 16.50 -19.63 -2.43
CA ARG A 35 17.86 -19.09 -2.24
C ARG A 35 17.90 -17.66 -1.69
N PHE A 36 16.76 -16.96 -1.63
CA PHE A 36 16.62 -15.65 -0.98
C PHE A 36 16.10 -15.77 0.45
N SER A 37 15.86 -17.00 0.95
CA SER A 37 15.26 -17.29 2.25
C SER A 37 13.98 -16.48 2.48
N PRO A 38 13.00 -16.58 1.57
CA PRO A 38 11.73 -15.89 1.74
C PRO A 38 11.00 -16.46 2.98
N THR A 39 10.24 -15.62 3.65
CA THR A 39 9.31 -16.05 4.70
C THR A 39 7.90 -16.26 4.14
N TYR A 40 7.62 -15.67 2.98
CA TYR A 40 6.40 -15.86 2.24
C TYR A 40 6.66 -15.65 0.73
N TYR A 41 6.02 -16.43 -0.11
CA TYR A 41 5.92 -16.17 -1.54
C TYR A 41 4.60 -16.70 -2.10
N CYS A 42 4.18 -16.12 -3.22
CA CYS A 42 3.12 -16.65 -4.06
C CYS A 42 3.44 -16.40 -5.54
N LEU A 43 2.88 -17.23 -6.40
CA LEU A 43 3.00 -17.13 -7.84
C LEU A 43 1.71 -17.54 -8.52
N SER A 44 1.46 -17.02 -9.71
CA SER A 44 0.31 -17.36 -10.56
C SER A 44 0.63 -17.06 -12.01
N ASP A 45 -0.05 -17.75 -12.91
CA ASP A 45 0.12 -17.55 -14.34
C ASP A 45 -1.00 -16.67 -14.90
N GLU A 46 -0.62 -15.88 -15.89
CA GLU A 46 -1.53 -15.02 -16.64
C GLU A 46 -1.22 -15.10 -18.15
N ILE A 47 -2.26 -14.87 -18.95
CA ILE A 47 -2.13 -14.67 -20.39
C ILE A 47 -2.51 -13.21 -20.68
N ALA A 48 -1.54 -12.40 -21.09
CA ALA A 48 -1.80 -11.01 -21.45
C ALA A 48 -2.80 -10.93 -22.61
N THR A 49 -3.46 -9.80 -22.77
CA THR A 49 -4.36 -9.53 -23.91
C THR A 49 -3.67 -9.67 -25.28
N THR A 50 -2.35 -9.56 -25.31
CA THR A 50 -1.49 -9.81 -26.47
C THR A 50 -1.22 -11.30 -26.73
N GLY A 51 -1.73 -12.21 -25.88
CA GLY A 51 -1.49 -13.65 -25.95
C GLY A 51 -0.17 -14.11 -25.31
N THR A 52 0.61 -13.22 -24.70
CA THR A 52 1.85 -13.59 -24.03
C THR A 52 1.56 -14.28 -22.70
N TYR A 53 2.07 -15.50 -22.55
CA TYR A 53 2.02 -16.23 -21.28
C TYR A 53 3.10 -15.71 -20.33
N HIS A 54 2.76 -15.46 -19.08
CA HIS A 54 3.73 -15.03 -18.08
C HIS A 54 3.35 -15.51 -16.68
N THR A 55 4.38 -15.69 -15.85
CA THR A 55 4.20 -16.00 -14.43
C THR A 55 4.49 -14.74 -13.61
N HIS A 56 3.53 -14.35 -12.81
CA HIS A 56 3.73 -13.36 -11.76
C HIS A 56 4.21 -14.03 -10.49
N VAL A 57 5.22 -13.44 -9.87
CA VAL A 57 5.80 -13.91 -8.62
C VAL A 57 5.86 -12.75 -7.63
N PHE A 58 5.43 -12.98 -6.42
CA PHE A 58 5.66 -12.10 -5.31
C PHE A 58 6.39 -12.85 -4.20
N PHE A 59 7.39 -12.21 -3.58
CA PHE A 59 8.00 -12.76 -2.37
C PHE A 59 8.34 -11.68 -1.35
N TYR A 60 8.31 -12.12 -0.08
CA TYR A 60 8.70 -11.33 1.09
C TYR A 60 9.80 -12.06 1.86
N SER A 61 10.85 -11.32 2.23
CA SER A 61 11.96 -11.82 3.05
C SER A 61 12.13 -10.98 4.31
N ALA A 62 12.50 -11.61 5.43
CA ALA A 62 12.78 -10.93 6.68
C ALA A 62 13.94 -9.92 6.55
N SER A 63 14.94 -10.24 5.73
CA SER A 63 16.06 -9.35 5.39
C SER A 63 15.91 -8.78 3.99
N PRO A 64 16.34 -7.51 3.75
CA PRO A 64 16.27 -6.93 2.41
C PRO A 64 17.13 -7.69 1.40
N VAL A 65 16.56 -7.98 0.23
CA VAL A 65 17.25 -8.59 -0.93
C VAL A 65 17.59 -7.49 -1.94
N ARG A 66 18.78 -7.57 -2.54
CA ARG A 66 19.22 -6.61 -3.56
C ARG A 66 18.66 -6.95 -4.93
N PHE A 67 18.29 -5.93 -5.69
CA PHE A 67 17.85 -6.07 -7.09
C PHE A 67 18.86 -6.89 -7.93
N SER A 68 20.16 -6.58 -7.84
CA SER A 68 21.21 -7.26 -8.59
C SER A 68 21.28 -8.76 -8.28
N THR A 69 21.00 -9.16 -7.02
CA THR A 69 20.98 -10.56 -6.60
C THR A 69 19.80 -11.29 -7.24
N ILE A 70 18.63 -10.66 -7.32
CA ILE A 70 17.45 -11.24 -7.97
C ILE A 70 17.67 -11.30 -9.48
N LYS A 71 18.16 -10.22 -10.09
CA LYS A 71 18.44 -10.15 -11.52
C LYS A 71 19.47 -11.18 -12.00
N GLY A 72 20.45 -11.50 -11.15
CA GLY A 72 21.42 -12.56 -11.44
C GLY A 72 20.82 -13.96 -11.50
N ARG A 73 19.67 -14.20 -10.82
CA ARG A 73 18.98 -15.50 -10.82
C ARG A 73 17.82 -15.56 -11.81
N PHE A 74 17.18 -14.43 -12.07
CA PHE A 74 16.07 -14.25 -13.00
C PHE A 74 16.44 -13.19 -14.05
N PRO A 75 17.39 -13.50 -14.97
CA PRO A 75 17.95 -12.51 -15.88
C PRO A 75 16.94 -11.96 -16.89
N THR A 76 15.93 -12.73 -17.25
CA THR A 76 14.86 -12.33 -18.20
C THR A 76 13.66 -11.67 -17.51
N ALA A 77 13.51 -11.82 -16.19
CA ALA A 77 12.37 -11.29 -15.47
C ALA A 77 12.36 -9.77 -15.45
N HIS A 78 11.16 -9.19 -15.54
CA HIS A 78 10.89 -7.85 -15.06
C HIS A 78 10.81 -7.90 -13.54
N ILE A 79 11.55 -7.02 -12.86
CA ILE A 79 11.70 -7.03 -11.40
C ILE A 79 11.40 -5.65 -10.88
N GLU A 80 10.49 -5.55 -9.92
CA GLU A 80 10.12 -4.30 -9.28
C GLU A 80 9.98 -4.45 -7.76
N LYS A 81 10.18 -3.35 -7.04
CA LYS A 81 9.83 -3.32 -5.62
C LYS A 81 8.32 -3.40 -5.50
N ALA A 82 7.83 -4.38 -4.75
CA ALA A 82 6.41 -4.47 -4.48
C ALA A 82 6.00 -3.42 -3.45
N TYR A 83 4.97 -2.66 -3.79
CA TYR A 83 4.32 -1.68 -2.91
C TYR A 83 3.07 -2.30 -2.29
N GLY A 84 2.54 -1.64 -1.28
CA GLY A 84 1.39 -2.16 -0.53
C GLY A 84 1.76 -3.26 0.47
N SER A 85 0.75 -3.85 1.11
CA SER A 85 0.93 -4.95 2.07
C SER A 85 1.20 -6.28 1.36
N VAL A 86 1.73 -7.27 2.10
CA VAL A 86 1.91 -8.64 1.57
C VAL A 86 0.55 -9.22 1.19
N LYS A 87 -0.48 -8.97 2.01
CA LYS A 87 -1.85 -9.39 1.71
C LYS A 87 -2.38 -8.78 0.41
N GLU A 88 -2.19 -7.47 0.18
CA GLU A 88 -2.63 -6.83 -1.07
C GLU A 88 -1.95 -7.41 -2.31
N ASN A 89 -0.64 -7.73 -2.23
CA ASN A 89 0.09 -8.36 -3.32
C ASN A 89 -0.39 -9.80 -3.56
N ARG A 90 -0.65 -10.56 -2.50
CA ARG A 90 -1.26 -11.90 -2.59
C ARG A 90 -2.65 -11.85 -3.25
N ASP A 91 -3.52 -10.97 -2.75
CA ASP A 91 -4.88 -10.83 -3.26
C ASP A 91 -4.87 -10.39 -4.75
N TYR A 92 -3.87 -9.60 -5.15
CA TYR A 92 -3.65 -9.23 -6.56
C TYR A 92 -3.34 -10.46 -7.43
N LEU A 93 -2.38 -11.31 -7.01
CA LEU A 93 -1.99 -12.50 -7.77
C LEU A 93 -3.13 -13.54 -7.78
N ARG A 94 -3.87 -13.65 -6.69
CA ARG A 94 -5.00 -14.57 -6.55
C ARG A 94 -6.30 -14.06 -7.17
N LYS A 95 -6.30 -12.78 -7.58
CA LYS A 95 -7.50 -12.09 -8.10
C LYS A 95 -8.66 -12.09 -7.11
N GLU A 96 -8.36 -11.87 -5.84
CA GLU A 96 -9.34 -11.77 -4.76
C GLU A 96 -9.64 -10.31 -4.37
N GLY A 97 -10.70 -10.12 -3.60
CA GLY A 97 -11.12 -8.81 -3.08
C GLY A 97 -11.42 -7.81 -4.20
N ARG A 98 -10.80 -6.63 -4.17
CA ARG A 98 -11.00 -5.58 -5.17
C ARG A 98 -10.57 -5.96 -6.60
N TRP A 99 -9.86 -7.06 -6.76
CA TRP A 99 -9.35 -7.53 -8.04
C TRP A 99 -10.23 -8.59 -8.71
N ALA A 100 -11.22 -9.16 -7.98
CA ALA A 100 -12.08 -10.24 -8.47
C ALA A 100 -12.91 -9.83 -9.69
N ASP A 101 -13.39 -8.57 -9.71
CA ASP A 101 -14.24 -8.03 -10.79
C ASP A 101 -13.45 -7.12 -11.77
N SER A 102 -12.12 -7.22 -11.78
CA SER A 102 -11.27 -6.43 -12.67
C SER A 102 -11.04 -7.14 -14.01
N GLU A 103 -10.83 -6.37 -15.09
CA GLU A 103 -10.40 -6.90 -16.39
C GLU A 103 -9.16 -7.82 -16.27
N LYS A 104 -8.37 -7.63 -15.21
CA LYS A 104 -7.20 -8.48 -14.91
C LYS A 104 -7.58 -9.86 -14.36
N ALA A 105 -8.80 -10.08 -13.90
CA ALA A 105 -9.26 -11.40 -13.50
C ALA A 105 -9.42 -12.33 -14.71
N GLU A 106 -9.81 -11.76 -15.87
CA GLU A 106 -10.00 -12.52 -17.11
C GLU A 106 -8.68 -13.04 -17.71
N THR A 107 -7.53 -12.43 -17.35
CA THR A 107 -6.20 -12.85 -17.84
C THR A 107 -5.58 -13.95 -16.99
N SER A 108 -6.14 -14.28 -15.83
CA SER A 108 -5.63 -15.32 -14.94
C SER A 108 -5.84 -16.71 -15.50
N VAL A 109 -4.81 -17.54 -15.41
CA VAL A 109 -4.93 -18.98 -15.74
C VAL A 109 -5.45 -19.71 -14.51
N PRO A 110 -6.63 -20.37 -14.58
CA PRO A 110 -7.21 -21.07 -13.45
C PRO A 110 -6.25 -22.11 -12.86
N ASP A 111 -6.34 -22.32 -11.55
CA ASP A 111 -5.63 -23.36 -10.80
C ASP A 111 -4.09 -23.30 -10.84
N THR A 112 -3.52 -22.15 -11.22
CA THR A 112 -2.06 -21.94 -11.24
C THR A 112 -1.52 -21.19 -10.04
N PHE A 113 -2.40 -20.68 -9.15
CA PHE A 113 -1.98 -19.98 -7.96
C PHE A 113 -1.34 -20.93 -6.95
N GLU A 114 -0.11 -20.64 -6.57
CA GLU A 114 0.62 -21.33 -5.52
C GLU A 114 1.11 -20.34 -4.47
N GLU A 115 1.09 -20.73 -3.21
CA GLU A 115 1.65 -19.93 -2.11
C GLU A 115 2.35 -20.81 -1.07
N TRP A 116 3.32 -20.24 -0.39
CA TRP A 116 4.03 -20.87 0.70
C TRP A 116 4.40 -19.88 1.80
N GLY A 117 4.39 -20.34 3.03
CA GLY A 117 4.69 -19.56 4.22
C GLY A 117 3.46 -18.94 4.84
N GLU A 118 3.65 -18.34 6.00
CA GLU A 118 2.59 -17.59 6.68
C GLU A 118 2.61 -16.14 6.21
N LEU A 119 1.43 -15.58 5.98
CA LEU A 119 1.30 -14.16 5.70
C LEU A 119 1.88 -13.37 6.88
N PRO A 120 2.97 -12.63 6.69
CA PRO A 120 3.53 -11.85 7.76
C PRO A 120 2.53 -10.80 8.21
N THR A 121 2.33 -10.70 9.51
CA THR A 121 1.60 -9.58 10.10
C THR A 121 2.42 -8.33 9.87
N GLU A 122 2.14 -7.63 8.79
CA GLU A 122 2.80 -6.35 8.52
C GLU A 122 2.31 -5.32 9.55
N ARG A 123 3.27 -4.66 10.17
CA ARG A 123 3.05 -3.56 11.12
C ARG A 123 2.38 -2.34 10.50
N SER A 124 1.89 -2.44 9.27
CA SER A 124 1.53 -1.29 8.44
C SER A 124 0.16 -1.35 7.79
N GLU A 125 -0.72 -2.21 8.21
CA GLU A 125 -2.10 -1.86 8.00
C GLU A 125 -2.44 -0.85 9.07
N LYS A 126 -2.29 0.45 8.69
CA LYS A 126 -2.66 1.63 9.46
C LYS A 126 -2.46 1.36 10.95
N ASN A 127 -1.36 1.83 11.52
CA ASN A 127 -1.21 1.79 12.98
C ASN A 127 -2.62 1.95 13.56
N PRO A 128 -3.23 0.91 14.19
CA PRO A 128 -4.64 0.97 14.58
C PRO A 128 -4.89 2.18 15.49
N GLU A 129 -3.89 2.54 16.30
CA GLU A 129 -3.90 3.75 17.12
C GLU A 129 -3.97 5.03 16.29
N MET A 130 -3.20 5.09 15.16
CA MET A 130 -3.21 6.25 14.28
C MET A 130 -4.52 6.35 13.50
N SER A 131 -5.10 5.22 13.07
CA SER A 131 -6.41 5.22 12.42
C SER A 131 -7.49 5.67 13.38
N HIS A 132 -7.52 5.12 14.59
CA HIS A 132 -8.46 5.49 15.63
C HIS A 132 -8.31 6.97 16.02
N LEU A 133 -7.08 7.49 16.11
CA LEU A 133 -6.81 8.90 16.33
C LEU A 133 -7.41 9.78 15.22
N ILE A 134 -7.20 9.41 13.95
CA ILE A 134 -7.76 10.15 12.80
C ILE A 134 -9.29 10.10 12.83
N ASP A 135 -9.88 8.96 13.11
CA ASP A 135 -11.33 8.78 13.20
C ASP A 135 -11.92 9.62 14.33
N ASN A 136 -11.27 9.65 15.49
CA ASN A 136 -11.68 10.49 16.64
C ASN A 136 -11.61 11.99 16.31
N ILE A 137 -10.54 12.44 15.62
CA ILE A 137 -10.42 13.83 15.17
C ILE A 137 -11.52 14.17 14.15
N GLN A 138 -11.83 13.27 13.22
CA GLN A 138 -12.89 13.49 12.22
C GLN A 138 -14.28 13.46 12.81
N ALA A 139 -14.50 12.70 13.88
CA ALA A 139 -15.72 12.68 14.68
C ALA A 139 -15.91 13.97 15.51
N GLY A 140 -14.87 14.83 15.59
CA GLY A 140 -14.93 16.11 16.30
C GLY A 140 -14.52 16.04 17.75
N MET A 141 -13.94 14.93 18.23
CA MET A 141 -13.44 14.83 19.61
C MET A 141 -12.36 15.89 19.88
N THR A 142 -12.41 16.49 21.05
CA THR A 142 -11.37 17.41 21.51
C THR A 142 -10.06 16.67 21.80
N THR A 143 -8.96 17.39 21.83
CA THR A 143 -7.65 16.82 22.18
C THR A 143 -7.64 16.25 23.60
N ALA A 144 -8.37 16.88 24.52
CA ALA A 144 -8.55 16.38 25.90
C ALA A 144 -9.30 15.03 25.93
N GLU A 145 -10.39 14.89 25.19
CA GLU A 145 -11.13 13.62 25.07
C GLU A 145 -10.30 12.52 24.45
N ILE A 146 -9.52 12.82 23.42
CA ILE A 146 -8.61 11.87 22.77
C ILE A 146 -7.53 11.38 23.76
N VAL A 147 -6.98 12.28 24.58
CA VAL A 147 -5.98 11.91 25.58
C VAL A 147 -6.60 11.09 26.72
N LEU A 148 -7.85 11.37 27.09
CA LEU A 148 -8.57 10.58 28.09
C LEU A 148 -8.90 9.17 27.57
N ASP A 149 -9.20 9.03 26.28
CA ASP A 149 -9.43 7.74 25.61
C ASP A 149 -8.12 6.93 25.46
N ASN A 150 -7.03 7.60 25.12
CA ASN A 150 -5.71 6.97 25.01
C ASN A 150 -4.62 7.78 25.75
N PRO A 151 -4.36 7.50 27.06
CA PRO A 151 -3.39 8.22 27.87
C PRO A 151 -1.95 8.21 27.32
N ASN A 152 -1.59 7.24 26.45
CA ASN A 152 -0.27 7.21 25.81
C ASN A 152 -0.01 8.41 24.89
N LEU A 153 -1.07 9.13 24.52
CA LEU A 153 -1.00 10.34 23.70
C LEU A 153 -0.82 11.63 24.50
N ALA A 154 -0.74 11.56 25.83
CA ALA A 154 -0.66 12.74 26.71
C ALA A 154 0.53 13.67 26.40
N PHE A 155 1.64 13.12 25.90
CA PHE A 155 2.81 13.90 25.53
C PHE A 155 2.83 14.34 24.05
N LYS A 156 1.75 14.04 23.29
CA LYS A 156 1.62 14.34 21.85
C LYS A 156 0.50 15.33 21.53
N VAL A 157 0.15 16.18 22.50
CA VAL A 157 -0.98 17.11 22.37
C VAL A 157 -0.81 18.07 21.20
N ASN A 158 0.41 18.60 21.01
CA ASN A 158 0.70 19.53 19.92
C ASN A 158 0.60 18.84 18.54
N GLU A 159 1.12 17.61 18.41
CA GLU A 159 1.05 16.84 17.18
C GLU A 159 -0.41 16.48 16.81
N ILE A 160 -1.26 16.25 17.83
CA ILE A 160 -2.70 16.00 17.61
C ILE A 160 -3.37 17.25 17.08
N ASP A 161 -3.06 18.42 17.63
CA ASP A 161 -3.64 19.68 17.19
C ASP A 161 -3.14 20.08 15.80
N GLU A 162 -1.88 19.87 15.48
CA GLU A 162 -1.32 20.05 14.12
C GLU A 162 -2.01 19.12 13.11
N LEU A 163 -2.17 17.83 13.44
CA LEU A 163 -2.89 16.87 12.61
C LEU A 163 -4.34 17.30 12.36
N ARG A 164 -5.01 17.79 13.41
CA ARG A 164 -6.36 18.35 13.32
C ARG A 164 -6.43 19.49 12.32
N GLN A 165 -5.48 20.44 12.38
CA GLN A 165 -5.43 21.56 11.44
C GLN A 165 -5.24 21.08 9.97
N VAL A 166 -4.38 20.11 9.74
CA VAL A 166 -4.18 19.53 8.40
C VAL A 166 -5.45 18.88 7.87
N LEU A 167 -6.16 18.10 8.71
CA LEU A 167 -7.41 17.44 8.33
C LEU A 167 -8.55 18.44 8.05
N LEU A 168 -8.66 19.49 8.87
CA LEU A 168 -9.62 20.56 8.66
C LEU A 168 -9.32 21.34 7.38
N THR A 169 -8.07 21.68 7.13
CA THR A 169 -7.65 22.36 5.89
C THR A 169 -8.07 21.54 4.67
N LYS A 170 -7.80 20.24 4.64
CA LYS A 170 -8.23 19.34 3.55
C LYS A 170 -9.76 19.34 3.38
N LYS A 171 -10.52 19.37 4.47
CA LYS A 171 -12.00 19.36 4.46
C LYS A 171 -12.58 20.65 3.88
N TYR A 172 -11.95 21.79 4.10
CA TYR A 172 -12.52 23.11 3.79
C TYR A 172 -11.87 23.81 2.59
N THR A 173 -10.65 23.44 2.17
CA THR A 173 -9.96 24.03 1.02
C THR A 173 -10.77 23.99 -0.29
N PRO A 174 -11.56 22.96 -0.63
CA PRO A 174 -12.33 22.95 -1.87
C PRO A 174 -13.63 23.75 -1.80
N LYS A 175 -14.00 24.35 -0.68
CA LYS A 175 -15.25 25.11 -0.54
C LYS A 175 -14.98 26.60 -0.74
N PHE A 176 -15.42 27.15 -1.88
CA PHE A 176 -15.52 28.59 -2.03
C PHE A 176 -16.47 29.12 -0.95
N ARG A 177 -15.96 29.92 -0.04
CA ARG A 177 -16.74 30.58 0.98
C ARG A 177 -17.37 31.81 0.37
N GLN A 178 -18.69 31.80 0.22
CA GLN A 178 -19.42 33.02 -0.11
C GLN A 178 -19.49 33.86 1.17
N VAL A 179 -18.86 35.04 1.12
CA VAL A 179 -18.87 35.98 2.25
C VAL A 179 -19.91 37.04 1.94
N GLU A 180 -20.96 37.08 2.74
CA GLU A 180 -21.87 38.22 2.79
C GLU A 180 -21.34 39.26 3.78
N VAL A 181 -21.11 40.49 3.29
CA VAL A 181 -20.66 41.58 4.10
C VAL A 181 -21.82 42.56 4.27
N SER A 182 -22.35 42.66 5.50
CA SER A 182 -23.40 43.61 5.82
C SER A 182 -22.83 44.83 6.52
N TYR A 183 -23.07 46.00 5.98
CA TYR A 183 -22.67 47.24 6.58
C TYR A 183 -23.86 47.84 7.34
N LEU A 184 -23.76 47.96 8.67
CA LEU A 184 -24.71 48.66 9.49
C LEU A 184 -24.28 50.11 9.63
N TYR A 185 -25.06 51.04 9.13
CA TYR A 185 -24.80 52.47 9.29
C TYR A 185 -26.02 53.16 9.92
N GLY A 186 -25.80 54.25 10.64
CA GLY A 186 -26.82 55.01 11.31
C GLY A 186 -26.21 56.04 12.23
N ALA A 187 -27.04 56.89 12.85
CA ALA A 187 -26.60 57.93 13.77
C ALA A 187 -25.84 57.33 14.97
N SER A 188 -24.98 58.13 15.60
CA SER A 188 -24.25 57.73 16.80
C SER A 188 -25.22 57.37 17.92
N GLY A 189 -24.99 56.26 18.62
CA GLY A 189 -25.86 55.83 19.72
C GLY A 189 -27.01 54.90 19.37
N THR A 190 -27.10 54.38 18.13
CA THR A 190 -28.17 53.47 17.69
C THR A 190 -27.85 51.97 17.82
N GLY A 191 -26.92 51.58 18.73
CA GLY A 191 -26.67 50.17 19.06
C GLY A 191 -26.07 49.33 17.92
N LYS A 192 -25.04 49.85 17.24
CA LYS A 192 -24.33 49.16 16.11
C LYS A 192 -23.16 48.32 16.59
N THR A 193 -23.21 47.76 17.78
CA THR A 193 -22.21 46.80 18.29
C THR A 193 -22.67 45.38 18.13
#